data_46cf91503812bf99a8866565bd81c9cb
#
_entry.id   46cf91503812bf99a8866565bd81c9cb
#
_cell.length_a   1.000
_cell.length_b   1.000
_cell.length_c   1.000
_cell.angle_alpha   90.00
_cell.angle_beta   90.00
_cell.angle_gamma   90.00
#
_symmetry.space_group_name_H-M   'P 1'
#
loop_
_entity.id
_entity.type
_entity.pdbx_description
1 polymer ?
#
loop_
_entity_poly.entity_id
_entity_poly.type
_entity_poly.pdbx_seq_one_letter_code
_entity_poly.pdbx_strand_id
1 'polypeptide(L)'
;AGASAGCGNPVGIADAKTGETVLDLGSGGGIDCFLAAKEVGPTGSVIGIDMTPRMLELASTNAEKLETTNVVFKLGHIEQIPQEDDSVDLVISNCVIALSEQKERVFSEIFRILKPGGRFVISDIVTDKPLPDDVRKSAAEWVSCVGGAAVMSDYLAMVEETGFDKIEILEDRKSTGGTEEWRSSMINLTLRAFKPAE
;
A
#
# COMPACT_ATOMS: atom_id res chain seq x y z
N ALA A 1 20.65 6.58 -5.19
CA ALA A 1 20.63 5.37 -4.38
C ALA A 1 19.58 5.54 -3.29
N GLY A 2 18.57 4.68 -3.23
CA GLY A 2 17.70 4.48 -2.07
C GLY A 2 16.44 5.33 -2.00
N ALA A 3 15.48 5.07 -2.88
CA ALA A 3 14.14 5.65 -2.76
C ALA A 3 13.02 4.57 -2.81
N SER A 4 13.38 3.31 -2.63
CA SER A 4 12.40 2.23 -2.49
C SER A 4 12.68 1.49 -1.18
N ALA A 5 11.84 1.72 -0.19
CA ALA A 5 11.80 0.98 1.07
C ALA A 5 10.71 -0.10 1.05
N GLY A 6 10.25 -0.51 -0.14
CA GLY A 6 9.15 -1.44 -0.30
C GLY A 6 9.49 -2.86 0.16
N CYS A 7 8.54 -3.53 0.79
CA CYS A 7 8.66 -4.88 1.34
C CYS A 7 8.25 -5.96 0.33
N GLY A 8 7.68 -5.57 -0.82
CA GLY A 8 7.18 -6.47 -1.85
C GLY A 8 7.14 -5.84 -3.24
N ASN A 9 6.47 -6.52 -4.16
CA ASN A 9 6.19 -6.04 -5.52
C ASN A 9 4.68 -6.10 -5.79
N PRO A 10 3.87 -5.22 -5.16
CA PRO A 10 2.42 -5.25 -5.32
C PRO A 10 2.00 -5.05 -6.79
N VAL A 11 2.71 -4.22 -7.55
CA VAL A 11 2.39 -3.97 -8.97
C VAL A 11 2.51 -5.23 -9.81
N GLY A 12 3.60 -5.99 -9.65
CA GLY A 12 3.81 -7.23 -10.43
C GLY A 12 2.79 -8.33 -10.15
N ILE A 13 2.07 -8.24 -9.02
CA ILE A 13 1.08 -9.23 -8.58
C ILE A 13 -0.35 -8.70 -8.75
N ALA A 14 -0.53 -7.38 -8.87
CA ALA A 14 -1.84 -6.72 -8.89
C ALA A 14 -2.67 -7.05 -10.14
N ASP A 15 -2.05 -7.59 -11.19
CA ASP A 15 -2.72 -7.92 -12.45
C ASP A 15 -3.56 -6.72 -12.98
N ALA A 16 -2.90 -5.53 -13.02
CA ALA A 16 -3.53 -4.32 -13.53
C ALA A 16 -3.93 -4.48 -14.99
N LYS A 17 -5.12 -4.02 -15.34
CA LYS A 17 -5.69 -4.18 -16.69
C LYS A 17 -5.57 -2.88 -17.47
N THR A 18 -5.40 -3.00 -18.78
CA THR A 18 -5.42 -1.84 -19.69
C THR A 18 -6.71 -1.04 -19.51
N GLY A 19 -6.55 0.27 -19.30
CA GLY A 19 -7.66 1.21 -19.12
C GLY A 19 -8.13 1.38 -17.66
N GLU A 20 -7.59 0.63 -16.70
CA GLU A 20 -7.93 0.81 -15.29
C GLU A 20 -7.39 2.12 -14.71
N THR A 21 -8.09 2.62 -13.69
CA THR A 21 -7.63 3.67 -12.79
C THR A 21 -7.00 3.02 -11.57
N VAL A 22 -5.70 3.22 -11.39
CA VAL A 22 -4.93 2.68 -10.26
C VAL A 22 -4.58 3.80 -9.29
N LEU A 23 -4.67 3.52 -7.99
CA LEU A 23 -4.21 4.43 -6.94
C LEU A 23 -3.12 3.75 -6.12
N ASP A 24 -2.00 4.46 -5.93
CA ASP A 24 -0.84 4.06 -5.14
C ASP A 24 -0.81 4.85 -3.82
N LEU A 25 -0.94 4.16 -2.69
CA LEU A 25 -0.90 4.74 -1.36
C LEU A 25 0.54 4.83 -0.85
N GLY A 26 0.97 6.06 -0.51
CA GLY A 26 2.34 6.33 -0.10
C GLY A 26 3.32 6.17 -1.26
N SER A 27 3.00 6.81 -2.37
CA SER A 27 3.71 6.64 -3.66
C SER A 27 5.18 7.04 -3.64
N GLY A 28 5.63 7.78 -2.62
CA GLY A 28 7.01 8.22 -2.49
C GLY A 28 7.53 8.89 -3.76
N GLY A 29 8.66 8.40 -4.30
CA GLY A 29 9.26 8.88 -5.56
C GLY A 29 8.57 8.39 -6.85
N GLY A 30 7.44 7.67 -6.76
CA GLY A 30 6.59 7.29 -7.87
C GLY A 30 6.94 5.97 -8.56
N ILE A 31 7.81 5.13 -8.01
CA ILE A 31 8.29 3.91 -8.69
C ILE A 31 7.13 2.98 -9.04
N ASP A 32 6.28 2.64 -8.08
CA ASP A 32 5.15 1.72 -8.27
C ASP A 32 4.09 2.36 -9.19
N CYS A 33 3.91 3.69 -9.13
CA CYS A 33 3.07 4.42 -10.08
C CYS A 33 3.55 4.28 -11.53
N PHE A 34 4.86 4.38 -11.79
CA PHE A 34 5.39 4.26 -13.16
C PHE A 34 5.30 2.84 -13.70
N LEU A 35 5.45 1.83 -12.85
CA LEU A 35 5.23 0.45 -13.23
C LEU A 35 3.75 0.21 -13.56
N ALA A 36 2.85 0.65 -12.69
CA ALA A 36 1.40 0.55 -12.92
C ALA A 36 0.96 1.29 -14.20
N ALA A 37 1.53 2.48 -14.48
CA ALA A 37 1.23 3.27 -15.66
C ALA A 37 1.54 2.55 -16.97
N LYS A 38 2.58 1.73 -17.00
CA LYS A 38 2.91 0.86 -18.16
C LYS A 38 1.88 -0.25 -18.34
N GLU A 39 1.46 -0.89 -17.25
CA GLU A 39 0.47 -1.98 -17.29
C GLU A 39 -0.90 -1.50 -17.75
N VAL A 40 -1.39 -0.36 -17.19
CA VAL A 40 -2.71 0.17 -17.58
C VAL A 40 -2.72 0.81 -18.96
N GLY A 41 -1.56 1.15 -19.51
CA GLY A 41 -1.40 1.71 -20.85
C GLY A 41 -1.99 3.12 -21.00
N PRO A 42 -2.03 3.65 -22.24
CA PRO A 42 -2.36 5.04 -22.50
C PRO A 42 -3.84 5.42 -22.26
N THR A 43 -4.71 4.43 -22.10
CA THR A 43 -6.14 4.63 -21.80
C THR A 43 -6.46 4.52 -20.32
N GLY A 44 -5.51 4.00 -19.51
CA GLY A 44 -5.60 3.96 -18.06
C GLY A 44 -4.95 5.17 -17.41
N SER A 45 -5.15 5.30 -16.11
CA SER A 45 -4.59 6.39 -15.30
C SER A 45 -4.06 5.89 -13.98
N VAL A 46 -3.02 6.54 -13.46
CA VAL A 46 -2.45 6.23 -12.14
C VAL A 46 -2.44 7.48 -11.28
N ILE A 47 -2.80 7.33 -10.02
CA ILE A 47 -2.83 8.39 -9.02
C ILE A 47 -1.93 7.97 -7.88
N GLY A 48 -0.84 8.71 -7.66
CA GLY A 48 0.04 8.54 -6.51
C GLY A 48 -0.35 9.50 -5.38
N ILE A 49 -0.50 8.98 -4.17
CA ILE A 49 -0.78 9.79 -2.98
C ILE A 49 0.39 9.67 -2.01
N ASP A 50 0.88 10.81 -1.53
CA ASP A 50 1.87 10.86 -0.45
C ASP A 50 1.62 12.09 0.44
N MET A 51 1.89 11.97 1.73
CA MET A 51 1.74 13.07 2.68
C MET A 51 2.93 14.03 2.68
N THR A 52 4.02 13.68 1.99
CA THR A 52 5.28 14.40 1.98
C THR A 52 5.44 15.22 0.71
N PRO A 53 5.33 16.56 0.74
CA PRO A 53 5.44 17.40 -0.48
C PRO A 53 6.73 17.15 -1.27
N ARG A 54 7.86 16.95 -0.58
CA ARG A 54 9.16 16.67 -1.21
C ARG A 54 9.18 15.35 -2.00
N MET A 55 8.42 14.35 -1.56
CA MET A 55 8.28 13.08 -2.31
C MET A 55 7.48 13.30 -3.59
N LEU A 56 6.42 14.10 -3.54
CA LEU A 56 5.63 14.43 -4.72
C LEU A 56 6.41 15.28 -5.74
N GLU A 57 7.25 16.20 -5.27
CA GLU A 57 8.17 16.94 -6.15
C GLU A 57 9.16 16.00 -6.86
N LEU A 58 9.72 15.05 -6.13
CA LEU A 58 10.60 14.03 -6.69
C LEU A 58 9.85 13.15 -7.70
N ALA A 59 8.65 12.69 -7.36
CA ALA A 59 7.82 11.87 -8.22
C ALA A 59 7.44 12.61 -9.52
N SER A 60 7.05 13.87 -9.42
CA SER A 60 6.75 14.71 -10.59
C SER A 60 7.97 14.90 -11.50
N THR A 61 9.14 15.18 -10.90
CA THR A 61 10.41 15.28 -11.64
C THR A 61 10.77 13.96 -12.34
N ASN A 62 10.50 12.82 -11.69
CA ASN A 62 10.72 11.52 -12.31
C ASN A 62 9.74 11.24 -13.45
N ALA A 63 8.46 11.64 -13.30
CA ALA A 63 7.45 11.50 -14.35
C ALA A 63 7.85 12.28 -15.62
N GLU A 64 8.33 13.50 -15.46
CA GLU A 64 8.85 14.31 -16.58
C GLU A 64 10.03 13.63 -17.29
N LYS A 65 11.02 13.12 -16.52
CA LYS A 65 12.19 12.42 -17.08
C LYS A 65 11.84 11.13 -17.80
N LEU A 66 10.79 10.44 -17.35
CA LEU A 66 10.32 9.19 -17.93
C LEU A 66 9.28 9.41 -19.03
N GLU A 67 8.92 10.67 -19.31
CA GLU A 67 7.87 11.05 -20.26
C GLU A 67 6.53 10.35 -19.99
N THR A 68 6.24 10.08 -18.70
CA THR A 68 5.02 9.38 -18.28
C THR A 68 3.89 10.39 -18.13
N THR A 69 2.87 10.30 -18.98
CA THR A 69 1.80 11.30 -19.07
C THR A 69 0.48 10.89 -18.42
N ASN A 70 0.32 9.61 -18.06
CA ASN A 70 -0.89 9.05 -17.46
C ASN A 70 -0.77 8.83 -15.94
N VAL A 71 0.13 9.58 -15.28
CA VAL A 71 0.31 9.59 -13.83
C VAL A 71 0.07 10.98 -13.26
N VAL A 72 -0.64 11.07 -12.14
CA VAL A 72 -0.83 12.32 -11.37
C VAL A 72 -0.45 12.05 -9.91
N PHE A 73 0.19 13.04 -9.28
CA PHE A 73 0.55 12.96 -7.87
C PHE A 73 -0.28 13.96 -7.05
N LYS A 74 -0.83 13.52 -5.91
CA LYS A 74 -1.66 14.32 -5.02
C LYS A 74 -1.13 14.27 -3.59
N LEU A 75 -1.11 15.44 -2.94
CA LEU A 75 -0.85 15.53 -1.51
C LEU A 75 -2.07 15.00 -0.74
N GLY A 76 -1.86 14.06 0.17
CA GLY A 76 -2.93 13.50 0.98
C GLY A 76 -2.43 12.50 2.01
N HIS A 77 -3.27 12.24 2.99
CA HIS A 77 -3.09 11.20 4.00
C HIS A 77 -3.87 9.95 3.61
N ILE A 78 -3.33 8.78 3.91
CA ILE A 78 -3.98 7.50 3.60
C ILE A 78 -5.24 7.25 4.43
N GLU A 79 -5.38 7.92 5.57
CA GLU A 79 -6.58 7.92 6.42
C GLU A 79 -7.69 8.86 5.93
N GLN A 80 -7.40 9.68 4.90
CA GLN A 80 -8.35 10.59 4.26
C GLN A 80 -7.93 10.80 2.80
N ILE A 81 -8.26 9.84 1.96
CA ILE A 81 -7.82 9.79 0.57
C ILE A 81 -8.56 10.86 -0.25
N PRO A 82 -7.85 11.81 -0.94
CA PRO A 82 -8.45 12.88 -1.70
C PRO A 82 -8.97 12.39 -3.07
N GLN A 83 -9.87 11.40 -3.04
CA GLN A 83 -10.55 10.79 -4.19
C GLN A 83 -12.03 10.63 -3.90
N GLU A 84 -12.82 10.65 -4.96
CA GLU A 84 -14.26 10.42 -4.90
C GLU A 84 -14.57 8.94 -4.61
N ASP A 85 -15.77 8.68 -4.11
CA ASP A 85 -16.28 7.34 -3.92
C ASP A 85 -16.35 6.60 -5.25
N ASP A 86 -16.15 5.29 -5.26
CA ASP A 86 -16.33 4.41 -6.42
C ASP A 86 -15.58 4.88 -7.69
N SER A 87 -14.40 5.48 -7.52
CA SER A 87 -13.64 6.11 -8.62
C SER A 87 -12.43 5.31 -9.11
N VAL A 88 -11.98 4.30 -8.34
CA VAL A 88 -10.73 3.58 -8.56
C VAL A 88 -11.00 2.09 -8.81
N ASP A 89 -10.32 1.49 -9.79
CA ASP A 89 -10.43 0.07 -10.11
C ASP A 89 -9.49 -0.80 -9.26
N LEU A 90 -8.30 -0.26 -8.97
CA LEU A 90 -7.25 -0.95 -8.23
C LEU A 90 -6.54 -0.01 -7.28
N VAL A 91 -6.38 -0.41 -6.03
CA VAL A 91 -5.48 0.24 -5.06
C VAL A 91 -4.25 -0.63 -4.85
N ILE A 92 -3.07 -0.04 -4.92
CA ILE A 92 -1.80 -0.66 -4.54
C ILE A 92 -1.19 0.08 -3.35
N SER A 93 -0.42 -0.64 -2.54
CA SER A 93 0.36 -0.05 -1.44
C SER A 93 1.57 -0.91 -1.11
N ASN A 94 2.68 -0.26 -0.77
CA ASN A 94 3.94 -0.95 -0.47
C ASN A 94 4.59 -0.38 0.80
N CYS A 95 4.45 -1.10 1.93
CA CYS A 95 5.02 -0.75 3.23
C CYS A 95 4.58 0.62 3.78
N VAL A 96 3.32 0.97 3.65
CA VAL A 96 2.80 2.28 4.09
C VAL A 96 1.74 2.14 5.19
N ILE A 97 0.85 1.14 5.11
CA ILE A 97 -0.25 1.01 6.07
C ILE A 97 0.28 0.69 7.48
N ALA A 98 1.42 -0.03 7.57
CA ALA A 98 2.10 -0.24 8.85
C ALA A 98 2.41 1.07 9.59
N LEU A 99 2.65 2.18 8.87
CA LEU A 99 2.94 3.50 9.44
C LEU A 99 1.70 4.24 9.97
N SER A 100 0.50 3.81 9.66
CA SER A 100 -0.72 4.43 10.18
C SER A 100 -1.07 3.88 11.56
N GLU A 101 -1.48 4.78 12.47
CA GLU A 101 -2.08 4.41 13.76
C GLU A 101 -3.57 4.10 13.63
N GLN A 102 -4.19 4.40 12.48
CA GLN A 102 -5.63 4.27 12.21
C GLN A 102 -5.87 3.34 11.01
N LYS A 103 -5.36 2.11 11.08
CA LYS A 103 -5.41 1.16 9.97
C LYS A 103 -6.83 0.81 9.51
N GLU A 104 -7.77 0.69 10.44
CA GLU A 104 -9.18 0.47 10.12
C GLU A 104 -9.75 1.60 9.25
N ARG A 105 -9.34 2.85 9.54
CA ARG A 105 -9.74 4.01 8.74
C ARG A 105 -9.13 3.98 7.36
N VAL A 106 -7.87 3.52 7.24
CA VAL A 106 -7.23 3.36 5.93
C VAL A 106 -8.01 2.34 5.09
N PHE A 107 -8.37 1.18 5.65
CA PHE A 107 -9.16 0.19 4.91
C PHE A 107 -10.56 0.71 4.56
N SER A 108 -11.20 1.48 5.45
CA SER A 108 -12.48 2.13 5.16
C SER A 108 -12.38 3.12 3.99
N GLU A 109 -11.30 3.89 3.90
CA GLU A 109 -11.05 4.81 2.78
C GLU A 109 -10.75 4.05 1.47
N ILE A 110 -9.95 2.98 1.51
CA ILE A 110 -9.72 2.11 0.37
C ILE A 110 -11.05 1.53 -0.14
N PHE A 111 -11.90 1.05 0.77
CA PHE A 111 -13.23 0.52 0.42
C PHE A 111 -14.12 1.58 -0.21
N ARG A 112 -14.13 2.80 0.35
CA ARG A 112 -14.92 3.92 -0.17
C ARG A 112 -14.57 4.26 -1.61
N ILE A 113 -13.28 4.40 -1.92
CA ILE A 113 -12.82 4.88 -3.25
C ILE A 113 -12.84 3.79 -4.32
N LEU A 114 -12.77 2.51 -3.93
CA LEU A 114 -12.86 1.41 -4.89
C LEU A 114 -14.26 1.31 -5.50
N LYS A 115 -14.32 1.13 -6.81
CA LYS A 115 -15.55 0.77 -7.51
C LYS A 115 -16.09 -0.58 -7.02
N PRO A 116 -17.39 -0.84 -7.08
CA PRO A 116 -17.93 -2.19 -6.91
C PRO A 116 -17.22 -3.18 -7.86
N GLY A 117 -16.73 -4.29 -7.32
CA GLY A 117 -15.88 -5.25 -8.05
C GLY A 117 -14.40 -4.85 -8.18
N GLY A 118 -14.01 -3.66 -7.72
CA GLY A 118 -12.62 -3.22 -7.64
C GLY A 118 -11.84 -3.99 -6.58
N ARG A 119 -10.52 -3.88 -6.60
CA ARG A 119 -9.63 -4.64 -5.72
C ARG A 119 -8.48 -3.81 -5.17
N PHE A 120 -7.89 -4.29 -4.11
CA PHE A 120 -6.58 -3.82 -3.68
C PHE A 120 -5.53 -4.93 -3.70
N VAL A 121 -4.27 -4.55 -3.85
CA VAL A 121 -3.10 -5.40 -3.57
C VAL A 121 -2.12 -4.61 -2.71
N ILE A 122 -1.87 -5.11 -1.51
CA ILE A 122 -1.06 -4.46 -0.49
C ILE A 122 0.07 -5.40 -0.10
N SER A 123 1.31 -4.88 -0.13
CA SER A 123 2.46 -5.54 0.50
C SER A 123 2.85 -4.75 1.74
N ASP A 124 2.82 -5.39 2.91
CA ASP A 124 3.09 -4.73 4.19
C ASP A 124 3.81 -5.66 5.18
N ILE A 125 4.32 -5.08 6.26
CA ILE A 125 4.92 -5.83 7.36
C ILE A 125 3.86 -6.08 8.44
N VAL A 126 3.70 -7.34 8.81
CA VAL A 126 2.85 -7.78 9.93
C VAL A 126 3.66 -8.71 10.86
N THR A 127 3.07 -9.13 11.96
CA THR A 127 3.72 -10.02 12.92
C THR A 127 2.85 -11.24 13.24
N ASP A 128 3.45 -12.33 13.68
CA ASP A 128 2.70 -13.50 14.17
C ASP A 128 2.30 -13.40 15.66
N LYS A 129 2.89 -12.46 16.40
CA LYS A 129 2.60 -12.16 17.82
C LYS A 129 2.84 -10.67 18.11
N PRO A 130 2.24 -10.09 19.17
CA PRO A 130 2.45 -8.70 19.53
C PRO A 130 3.93 -8.36 19.71
N LEU A 131 4.35 -7.21 19.16
CA LEU A 131 5.70 -6.69 19.36
C LEU A 131 5.90 -6.18 20.79
N PRO A 132 7.12 -6.27 21.36
CA PRO A 132 7.48 -5.63 22.62
C PRO A 132 7.19 -4.13 22.62
N ASP A 133 6.82 -3.59 23.77
CA ASP A 133 6.43 -2.18 23.92
C ASP A 133 7.55 -1.20 23.56
N ASP A 134 8.80 -1.55 23.86
CA ASP A 134 9.97 -0.75 23.51
C ASP A 134 10.20 -0.67 22.01
N VAL A 135 9.94 -1.74 21.27
CA VAL A 135 9.96 -1.78 19.80
C VAL A 135 8.85 -0.91 19.23
N ARG A 136 7.62 -1.07 19.73
CA ARG A 136 6.46 -0.27 19.29
C ARG A 136 6.61 1.23 19.54
N LYS A 137 7.34 1.63 20.58
CA LYS A 137 7.59 3.04 20.92
C LYS A 137 8.88 3.61 20.31
N SER A 138 9.66 2.79 19.61
CA SER A 138 10.90 3.20 18.96
C SER A 138 10.65 3.95 17.68
N ALA A 139 11.06 5.23 17.61
CA ALA A 139 10.96 6.02 16.38
C ALA A 139 11.76 5.41 15.22
N ALA A 140 12.89 4.75 15.51
CA ALA A 140 13.71 4.09 14.49
C ALA A 140 12.97 2.88 13.88
N GLU A 141 12.28 2.08 14.72
CA GLU A 141 11.50 0.94 14.25
C GLU A 141 10.21 1.38 13.54
N TRP A 142 9.64 2.54 13.88
CA TRP A 142 8.53 3.14 13.12
C TRP A 142 8.96 3.51 11.70
N VAL A 143 10.09 4.19 11.54
CA VAL A 143 10.60 4.61 10.21
C VAL A 143 10.91 3.39 9.32
N SER A 144 11.21 2.25 9.92
CA SER A 144 11.43 0.98 9.20
C SER A 144 10.16 0.14 8.98
N CYS A 145 8.97 0.71 9.21
CA CYS A 145 7.66 0.05 9.13
C CYS A 145 7.42 -1.06 10.17
N VAL A 146 8.38 -1.28 11.08
CA VAL A 146 8.32 -2.35 12.08
C VAL A 146 7.49 -1.93 13.29
N GLY A 147 7.72 -0.72 13.83
CA GLY A 147 7.07 -0.27 15.07
C GLY A 147 5.55 -0.24 14.99
N GLY A 148 5.00 -0.01 13.81
CA GLY A 148 3.56 0.01 13.54
C GLY A 148 2.98 -1.29 13.00
N ALA A 149 3.78 -2.36 12.88
CA ALA A 149 3.29 -3.64 12.37
C ALA A 149 2.22 -4.24 13.29
N ALA A 150 1.07 -4.58 12.72
CA ALA A 150 -0.02 -5.25 13.43
C ALA A 150 0.20 -6.77 13.47
N VAL A 151 -0.47 -7.44 14.39
CA VAL A 151 -0.55 -8.90 14.34
C VAL A 151 -1.35 -9.30 13.10
N MET A 152 -0.90 -10.30 12.36
CA MET A 152 -1.48 -10.71 11.07
C MET A 152 -2.97 -11.05 11.19
N SER A 153 -3.39 -11.72 12.27
CA SER A 153 -4.81 -12.01 12.51
C SER A 153 -5.65 -10.75 12.63
N ASP A 154 -5.14 -9.74 13.34
CA ASP A 154 -5.85 -8.48 13.55
C ASP A 154 -5.88 -7.66 12.25
N TYR A 155 -4.79 -7.69 11.48
CA TYR A 155 -4.72 -7.04 10.17
C TYR A 155 -5.75 -7.61 9.19
N LEU A 156 -5.88 -8.94 9.13
CA LEU A 156 -6.88 -9.62 8.29
C LEU A 156 -8.30 -9.35 8.77
N ALA A 157 -8.53 -9.33 10.09
CA ALA A 157 -9.82 -8.98 10.66
C ALA A 157 -10.27 -7.56 10.28
N MET A 158 -9.37 -6.56 10.32
CA MET A 158 -9.68 -5.20 9.87
C MET A 158 -10.15 -5.16 8.41
N VAL A 159 -9.53 -5.95 7.54
CA VAL A 159 -9.93 -6.05 6.12
C VAL A 159 -11.32 -6.66 5.99
N GLU A 160 -11.57 -7.77 6.69
CA GLU A 160 -12.86 -8.47 6.66
C GLU A 160 -14.00 -7.62 7.25
N GLU A 161 -13.77 -6.99 8.40
CA GLU A 161 -14.75 -6.12 9.06
C GLU A 161 -15.10 -4.87 8.25
N THR A 162 -14.21 -4.41 7.37
CA THR A 162 -14.48 -3.31 6.44
C THR A 162 -15.49 -3.71 5.34
N GLY A 163 -15.67 -5.00 5.08
CA GLY A 163 -16.62 -5.52 4.10
C GLY A 163 -15.98 -6.02 2.81
N PHE A 164 -14.65 -6.14 2.75
CA PHE A 164 -13.97 -6.79 1.63
C PHE A 164 -14.27 -8.29 1.60
N ASP A 165 -14.37 -8.83 0.39
CA ASP A 165 -14.51 -10.27 0.16
C ASP A 165 -13.30 -10.86 -0.59
N LYS A 166 -13.30 -12.19 -0.76
CA LYS A 166 -12.25 -12.94 -1.49
C LYS A 166 -10.85 -12.53 -1.05
N ILE A 167 -10.62 -12.50 0.26
CA ILE A 167 -9.33 -12.16 0.85
C ILE A 167 -8.34 -13.28 0.53
N GLU A 168 -7.28 -12.94 -0.20
CA GLU A 168 -6.26 -13.88 -0.66
C GLU A 168 -4.88 -13.46 -0.16
N ILE A 169 -4.20 -14.35 0.55
CA ILE A 169 -2.79 -14.18 0.90
C ILE A 169 -1.97 -14.66 -0.29
N LEU A 170 -1.30 -13.72 -0.97
CA LEU A 170 -0.49 -14.02 -2.15
C LEU A 170 0.95 -14.35 -1.79
N GLU A 171 1.48 -13.73 -0.74
CA GLU A 171 2.79 -14.02 -0.15
C GLU A 171 2.75 -13.81 1.38
N ASP A 172 3.41 -14.70 2.12
CA ASP A 172 3.63 -14.61 3.57
C ASP A 172 5.06 -15.09 3.90
N ARG A 173 6.05 -14.23 3.72
CA ARG A 173 7.44 -14.58 3.97
C ARG A 173 7.89 -14.09 5.34
N LYS A 174 8.28 -15.02 6.22
CA LYS A 174 8.93 -14.68 7.48
C LYS A 174 10.27 -13.99 7.23
N SER A 175 10.51 -12.94 8.01
CA SER A 175 11.82 -12.27 8.00
C SER A 175 12.89 -13.22 8.56
N THR A 176 14.00 -13.32 7.83
CA THR A 176 15.15 -14.16 8.23
C THR A 176 16.28 -13.35 8.85
N GLY A 177 16.10 -12.05 9.08
CA GLY A 177 17.15 -11.11 9.48
C GLY A 177 17.04 -10.66 10.94
N GLY A 178 18.19 -10.62 11.62
CA GLY A 178 18.36 -10.02 12.94
C GLY A 178 18.53 -11.03 14.07
N THR A 179 19.21 -10.60 15.13
CA THR A 179 19.52 -11.41 16.31
C THR A 179 18.48 -11.31 17.43
N GLU A 180 17.56 -10.34 17.30
CA GLU A 180 16.52 -10.09 18.30
C GLU A 180 15.35 -11.06 18.10
N GLU A 181 14.86 -11.64 19.18
CA GLU A 181 13.82 -12.68 19.15
C GLU A 181 12.53 -12.22 18.43
N TRP A 182 12.13 -10.98 18.63
CA TRP A 182 10.93 -10.43 18.01
C TRP A 182 11.02 -10.31 16.48
N ARG A 183 12.24 -10.20 15.91
CA ARG A 183 12.42 -10.14 14.45
C ARG A 183 11.98 -11.41 13.74
N SER A 184 12.06 -12.55 14.43
CA SER A 184 11.58 -13.83 13.89
C SER A 184 10.04 -13.90 13.76
N SER A 185 9.31 -12.96 14.40
CA SER A 185 7.86 -12.85 14.29
C SER A 185 7.40 -11.99 13.10
N MET A 186 8.33 -11.29 12.45
CA MET A 186 8.00 -10.41 11.33
C MET A 186 7.68 -11.21 10.07
N ILE A 187 6.64 -10.78 9.36
CA ILE A 187 6.14 -11.40 8.13
C ILE A 187 5.96 -10.29 7.09
N ASN A 188 6.56 -10.46 5.92
CA ASN A 188 6.21 -9.67 4.74
C ASN A 188 4.95 -10.32 4.15
N LEU A 189 3.84 -9.64 4.27
CA LEU A 189 2.53 -10.08 3.80
C LEU A 189 2.19 -9.36 2.50
N THR A 190 1.82 -10.11 1.47
CA THR A 190 1.13 -9.55 0.30
C THR A 190 -0.29 -10.08 0.25
N LEU A 191 -1.23 -9.17 0.26
CA LEU A 191 -2.66 -9.43 0.39
C LEU A 191 -3.42 -8.83 -0.78
N ARG A 192 -4.40 -9.58 -1.31
CA ARG A 192 -5.41 -9.08 -2.25
C ARG A 192 -6.80 -9.28 -1.66
N ALA A 193 -7.67 -8.30 -1.84
CA ALA A 193 -9.09 -8.46 -1.54
C ALA A 193 -9.93 -7.60 -2.49
N PHE A 194 -11.22 -7.89 -2.56
CA PHE A 194 -12.14 -7.26 -3.50
C PHE A 194 -13.27 -6.54 -2.77
N LYS A 195 -13.68 -5.39 -3.29
CA LYS A 195 -14.95 -4.79 -2.93
C LYS A 195 -16.07 -5.60 -3.62
N PRO A 196 -17.10 -6.06 -2.90
CA PRO A 196 -18.24 -6.73 -3.52
C PRO A 196 -18.80 -5.94 -4.70
N ALA A 197 -19.29 -6.65 -5.72
CA ALA A 197 -19.86 -6.02 -6.91
C ALA A 197 -21.29 -5.50 -6.69
N GLU A 198 -21.95 -5.96 -5.62
CA GLU A 198 -23.29 -5.57 -5.16
C GLU A 198 -23.33 -5.53 -3.62
#